data_dcf108d0d07237129c19a4594ad4d70e
#
_entry.id   dcf108d0d07237129c19a4594ad4d70e
#
_cell.length_a   1.000
_cell.length_b   1.000
_cell.length_c   1.000
_cell.angle_alpha   90.00
_cell.angle_beta   90.00
_cell.angle_gamma   90.00
#
_symmetry.space_group_name_H-M   'P 1'
#
loop_
_entity.id
_entity.type
_entity.pdbx_description
1 polymer ?
#
loop_
_entity_poly.entity_id
_entity_poly.type
_entity_poly.pdbx_seq_one_letter_code
_entity_poly.pdbx_strand_id
1 'polypeptide(L)'
;LNVFVACALAAGSQSIGMHMLLWDMPRSYYILYFFFLLALICMSRFFYRGVRVVRNSYVSGRDRVATPTMIIGAGDTASFLIKDMNTSVQLKNKVVCVIDADPHKIGNHILGAPIVGDDSQIPDAVQKYGVREIFIAIPNLPAVRKKAILELCKDTGCRIKILPSMAQIVNDEVSVSNFR
;
A
#
# COMPACT_ATOMS: atom_id res chain seq x y z
N LEU A 1 -22.37 3.79 -17.51
CA LEU A 1 -23.72 4.23 -17.91
C LEU A 1 -23.93 5.73 -17.66
N ASN A 2 -23.64 6.22 -16.46
CA ASN A 2 -23.88 7.63 -16.08
C ASN A 2 -23.14 8.67 -16.95
N VAL A 3 -21.91 8.34 -17.42
CA VAL A 3 -21.12 9.27 -18.27
C VAL A 3 -21.74 9.43 -19.65
N PHE A 4 -22.21 8.33 -20.22
CA PHE A 4 -22.84 8.34 -21.53
C PHE A 4 -24.16 9.14 -21.51
N VAL A 5 -24.95 8.96 -20.45
CA VAL A 5 -26.18 9.71 -20.23
C VAL A 5 -25.89 11.21 -20.05
N ALA A 6 -24.87 11.58 -19.28
CA ALA A 6 -24.46 12.98 -19.09
C ALA A 6 -24.02 13.63 -20.40
N CYS A 7 -23.22 12.93 -21.23
CA CYS A 7 -22.82 13.43 -22.55
C CYS A 7 -24.01 13.58 -23.50
N ALA A 8 -24.95 12.65 -23.48
CA ALA A 8 -26.18 12.75 -24.32
C ALA A 8 -27.07 13.93 -23.90
N LEU A 9 -27.23 14.15 -22.59
CA LEU A 9 -27.98 15.29 -22.07
C LEU A 9 -27.33 16.63 -22.42
N ALA A 10 -25.99 16.72 -22.29
CA ALA A 10 -25.24 17.93 -22.64
C ALA A 10 -25.32 18.23 -24.14
N ALA A 11 -25.16 17.22 -25.00
CA ALA A 11 -25.32 17.39 -26.45
C ALA A 11 -26.74 17.76 -26.85
N GLY A 12 -27.72 17.18 -26.18
CA GLY A 12 -29.14 17.51 -26.40
C GLY A 12 -29.47 18.95 -25.99
N SER A 13 -29.02 19.40 -24.82
CA SER A 13 -29.23 20.79 -24.34
C SER A 13 -28.59 21.82 -25.26
N GLN A 14 -27.41 21.53 -25.79
CA GLN A 14 -26.74 22.41 -26.74
C GLN A 14 -27.43 22.47 -28.10
N SER A 15 -27.94 21.34 -28.58
CA SER A 15 -28.74 21.28 -29.81
C SER A 15 -30.01 22.17 -29.73
N ILE A 16 -30.69 22.10 -28.59
CA ILE A 16 -31.90 22.93 -28.31
C ILE A 16 -31.51 24.42 -28.23
N GLY A 17 -30.42 24.76 -27.54
CA GLY A 17 -29.94 26.14 -27.40
C GLY A 17 -29.58 26.78 -28.76
N MET A 18 -28.89 26.04 -29.63
CA MET A 18 -28.51 26.51 -30.97
C MET A 18 -29.75 26.69 -31.89
N HIS A 19 -30.72 25.81 -31.77
CA HIS A 19 -31.96 25.96 -32.54
C HIS A 19 -32.78 27.18 -32.10
N MET A 20 -32.73 27.55 -30.83
CA MET A 20 -33.35 28.76 -30.31
C MET A 20 -32.65 30.04 -30.78
N LEU A 21 -31.34 30.00 -31.06
CA LEU A 21 -30.55 31.12 -31.56
C LEU A 21 -30.62 31.28 -33.11
N LEU A 22 -31.41 30.48 -33.82
CA LEU A 22 -31.56 30.50 -35.28
C LEU A 22 -30.23 30.31 -36.07
N TRP A 23 -29.28 29.64 -35.49
CA TRP A 23 -27.99 29.30 -36.14
C TRP A 23 -28.08 27.88 -36.70
N ASP A 24 -28.26 27.74 -38.01
CA ASP A 24 -28.26 26.45 -38.70
C ASP A 24 -26.85 25.90 -38.87
N MET A 25 -26.43 25.05 -37.92
CA MET A 25 -25.16 24.33 -38.04
C MET A 25 -25.36 22.99 -38.77
N PRO A 26 -24.36 22.55 -39.55
CA PRO A 26 -24.42 21.25 -40.26
C PRO A 26 -24.55 20.09 -39.26
N ARG A 27 -25.35 19.09 -39.60
CA ARG A 27 -25.61 17.89 -38.74
C ARG A 27 -24.37 17.19 -38.26
N SER A 28 -23.26 17.25 -39.01
CA SER A 28 -21.96 16.68 -38.66
C SER A 28 -21.35 17.33 -37.44
N TYR A 29 -21.66 18.61 -37.12
CA TYR A 29 -21.17 19.31 -35.94
C TYR A 29 -21.63 18.64 -34.63
N TYR A 30 -22.90 18.24 -34.53
CA TYR A 30 -23.44 17.63 -33.31
C TYR A 30 -22.84 16.25 -33.02
N ILE A 31 -22.54 15.47 -34.07
CA ILE A 31 -21.90 14.17 -33.97
C ILE A 31 -20.45 14.34 -33.49
N LEU A 32 -19.70 15.26 -34.09
CA LEU A 32 -18.30 15.53 -33.73
C LEU A 32 -18.20 16.08 -32.31
N TYR A 33 -19.11 16.98 -31.92
CA TYR A 33 -19.17 17.55 -30.56
C TYR A 33 -19.45 16.47 -29.52
N PHE A 34 -20.37 15.56 -29.76
CA PHE A 34 -20.66 14.43 -28.87
C PHE A 34 -19.41 13.56 -28.64
N PHE A 35 -18.72 13.16 -29.71
CA PHE A 35 -17.50 12.35 -29.60
C PHE A 35 -16.35 13.11 -28.91
N PHE A 36 -16.21 14.39 -29.19
CA PHE A 36 -15.20 15.24 -28.55
C PHE A 36 -15.44 15.35 -27.03
N LEU A 37 -16.67 15.58 -26.63
CA LEU A 37 -17.08 15.69 -25.24
C LEU A 37 -16.85 14.36 -24.48
N LEU A 38 -17.21 13.25 -25.14
CA LEU A 38 -16.99 11.90 -24.60
C LEU A 38 -15.49 11.60 -24.43
N ALA A 39 -14.66 11.94 -25.41
CA ALA A 39 -13.23 11.78 -25.34
C ALA A 39 -12.61 12.62 -24.21
N LEU A 40 -13.06 13.87 -24.04
CA LEU A 40 -12.56 14.78 -23.02
C LEU A 40 -12.89 14.28 -21.60
N ILE A 41 -14.10 13.75 -21.39
CA ILE A 41 -14.50 13.18 -20.09
C ILE A 41 -13.72 11.88 -19.80
N CYS A 42 -13.56 11.00 -20.79
CA CYS A 42 -12.74 9.80 -20.65
C CYS A 42 -11.30 10.16 -20.31
N MET A 43 -10.70 11.10 -21.04
CA MET A 43 -9.33 11.58 -20.81
C MET A 43 -9.16 12.17 -19.42
N SER A 44 -10.10 12.99 -18.94
CA SER A 44 -10.11 13.54 -17.57
C SER A 44 -10.12 12.44 -16.50
N ARG A 45 -10.95 11.39 -16.68
CA ARG A 45 -11.00 10.27 -15.74
C ARG A 45 -9.70 9.44 -15.75
N PHE A 46 -9.13 9.15 -16.92
CA PHE A 46 -7.86 8.44 -17.04
C PHE A 46 -6.72 9.26 -16.45
N PHE A 47 -6.69 10.56 -16.72
CA PHE A 47 -5.69 11.49 -16.19
C PHE A 47 -5.76 11.54 -14.66
N TYR A 48 -6.94 11.71 -14.07
CA TYR A 48 -7.12 11.72 -12.63
C TYR A 48 -6.66 10.39 -11.99
N ARG A 49 -7.00 9.27 -12.63
CA ARG A 49 -6.58 7.95 -12.15
C ARG A 49 -5.07 7.75 -12.27
N GLY A 50 -4.47 8.19 -13.38
CA GLY A 50 -3.02 8.18 -13.59
C GLY A 50 -2.28 9.03 -12.58
N VAL A 51 -2.72 10.29 -12.38
CA VAL A 51 -2.13 11.21 -11.38
C VAL A 51 -2.24 10.62 -9.97
N ARG A 52 -3.35 9.96 -9.62
CA ARG A 52 -3.51 9.32 -8.32
C ARG A 52 -2.53 8.17 -8.11
N VAL A 53 -2.33 7.32 -9.12
CA VAL A 53 -1.36 6.22 -9.07
C VAL A 53 0.07 6.76 -8.96
N VAL A 54 0.43 7.72 -9.81
CA VAL A 54 1.74 8.36 -9.81
C VAL A 54 1.99 9.08 -8.49
N ARG A 55 1.02 9.85 -7.98
CA ARG A 55 1.14 10.54 -6.69
C ARG A 55 1.32 9.58 -5.52
N ASN A 56 0.62 8.44 -5.51
CA ASN A 56 0.85 7.42 -4.48
C ASN A 56 2.25 6.83 -4.56
N SER A 57 2.79 6.62 -5.76
CA SER A 57 4.17 6.14 -5.95
C SER A 57 5.20 7.20 -5.55
N TYR A 58 4.96 8.48 -5.87
CA TYR A 58 5.86 9.59 -5.49
C TYR A 58 5.79 9.95 -4.00
N VAL A 59 4.64 9.78 -3.34
CA VAL A 59 4.51 9.99 -1.89
C VAL A 59 5.22 8.89 -1.10
N SER A 60 5.30 7.67 -1.65
CA SER A 60 6.17 6.60 -1.10
C SER A 60 7.67 6.86 -1.27
N GLY A 61 8.06 7.72 -2.21
CA GLY A 61 9.48 8.00 -2.53
C GLY A 61 10.04 9.28 -1.92
N ARG A 62 9.24 10.05 -1.17
CA ARG A 62 9.75 11.30 -0.59
C ARG A 62 10.55 10.97 0.66
N ASP A 63 11.84 11.30 0.63
CA ASP A 63 12.85 11.27 1.68
C ASP A 63 12.40 11.93 3.00
N ARG A 64 11.45 11.27 3.69
CA ARG A 64 11.36 11.40 5.12
C ARG A 64 12.48 10.53 5.67
N VAL A 65 13.13 10.96 6.71
CA VAL A 65 14.07 10.14 7.49
C VAL A 65 13.29 8.93 8.01
N ALA A 66 13.02 8.00 7.09
CA ALA A 66 12.27 6.80 7.36
C ALA A 66 13.22 5.82 8.04
N THR A 67 12.82 5.29 9.17
CA THR A 67 13.59 4.27 9.89
C THR A 67 13.61 2.99 9.06
N PRO A 68 14.78 2.53 8.57
CA PRO A 68 14.87 1.30 7.82
C PRO A 68 14.49 0.13 8.73
N THR A 69 13.51 -0.65 8.29
CA THR A 69 12.85 -1.67 9.10
C THR A 69 12.91 -3.02 8.40
N MET A 70 13.23 -4.06 9.16
CA MET A 70 13.17 -5.46 8.74
C MET A 70 11.92 -6.10 9.34
N ILE A 71 11.29 -6.99 8.57
CA ILE A 71 10.18 -7.82 9.08
C ILE A 71 10.60 -9.28 9.05
N ILE A 72 10.37 -9.98 10.17
CA ILE A 72 10.59 -11.43 10.30
C ILE A 72 9.24 -12.13 10.18
N GLY A 73 9.10 -12.98 9.17
CA GLY A 73 7.88 -13.64 8.72
C GLY A 73 7.29 -12.99 7.46
N ALA A 74 7.06 -13.75 6.39
CA ALA A 74 6.46 -13.31 5.13
C ALA A 74 5.06 -13.93 4.95
N GLY A 75 4.22 -13.80 5.97
CA GLY A 75 2.82 -14.22 5.96
C GLY A 75 1.84 -13.05 5.83
N ASP A 76 0.55 -13.34 6.06
CA ASP A 76 -0.53 -12.34 5.96
C ASP A 76 -0.33 -11.16 6.93
N THR A 77 0.15 -11.45 8.15
CA THR A 77 0.47 -10.42 9.15
C THR A 77 1.54 -9.44 8.67
N ALA A 78 2.59 -9.97 8.00
CA ALA A 78 3.63 -9.13 7.39
C ALA A 78 3.07 -8.30 6.24
N SER A 79 2.24 -8.90 5.39
CA SER A 79 1.57 -8.18 4.29
C SER A 79 0.72 -7.02 4.80
N PHE A 80 -0.06 -7.27 5.86
CA PHE A 80 -0.88 -6.24 6.50
C PHE A 80 0.00 -5.11 7.07
N LEU A 81 1.06 -5.47 7.80
CA LEU A 81 1.99 -4.51 8.39
C LEU A 81 2.70 -3.64 7.34
N ILE A 82 3.19 -4.25 6.26
CA ILE A 82 3.83 -3.53 5.14
C ILE A 82 2.84 -2.56 4.50
N LYS A 83 1.61 -3.01 4.27
CA LYS A 83 0.56 -2.17 3.71
C LYS A 83 0.23 -0.98 4.62
N ASP A 84 0.12 -1.22 5.93
CA ASP A 84 -0.14 -0.16 6.91
C ASP A 84 1.03 0.83 6.98
N MET A 85 2.28 0.37 7.05
CA MET A 85 3.48 1.22 7.02
C MET A 85 3.57 2.05 5.74
N ASN A 86 3.16 1.50 4.58
CA ASN A 86 3.17 2.23 3.32
C ASN A 86 2.02 3.24 3.20
N THR A 87 0.92 3.05 3.92
CA THR A 87 -0.28 3.89 3.83
C THR A 87 -0.31 4.96 4.92
N SER A 88 0.15 4.63 6.13
CA SER A 88 0.11 5.50 7.30
C SER A 88 1.17 6.59 7.23
N VAL A 89 0.72 7.84 7.19
CA VAL A 89 1.60 9.04 7.23
C VAL A 89 2.32 9.17 8.57
N GLN A 90 1.79 8.56 9.61
CA GLN A 90 2.31 8.64 10.99
C GLN A 90 3.46 7.67 11.25
N LEU A 91 3.49 6.53 10.55
CA LEU A 91 4.56 5.55 10.69
C LEU A 91 5.75 5.98 9.82
N LYS A 92 6.85 6.36 10.48
CA LYS A 92 8.10 6.76 9.83
C LYS A 92 8.99 5.54 9.51
N ASN A 93 8.38 4.38 9.25
CA ASN A 93 9.07 3.13 9.00
C ASN A 93 9.06 2.81 7.49
N LYS A 94 10.20 2.39 6.96
CA LYS A 94 10.33 1.89 5.59
C LYS A 94 10.83 0.45 5.63
N VAL A 95 10.04 -0.48 5.14
CA VAL A 95 10.45 -1.88 5.06
C VAL A 95 11.49 -2.03 3.96
N VAL A 96 12.72 -2.41 4.33
CA VAL A 96 13.85 -2.55 3.41
C VAL A 96 14.12 -4.01 3.05
N CYS A 97 13.78 -4.95 3.94
CA CYS A 97 13.90 -6.38 3.68
C CYS A 97 12.96 -7.19 4.59
N VAL A 98 12.68 -8.42 4.18
CA VAL A 98 11.88 -9.40 4.91
C VAL A 98 12.69 -10.69 5.05
N ILE A 99 12.56 -11.37 6.18
CA ILE A 99 13.17 -12.68 6.48
C ILE A 99 12.04 -13.70 6.64
N ASP A 100 12.15 -14.87 6.03
CA ASP A 100 11.20 -15.99 6.22
C ASP A 100 11.94 -17.32 6.18
N ALA A 101 11.53 -18.25 7.07
CA ALA A 101 12.13 -19.59 7.12
C ALA A 101 11.72 -20.49 5.95
N ASP A 102 10.72 -20.11 5.16
CA ASP A 102 10.27 -20.86 4.01
C ASP A 102 11.20 -20.63 2.80
N PRO A 103 11.98 -21.65 2.37
CA PRO A 103 12.92 -21.51 1.25
C PRO A 103 12.21 -21.11 -0.07
N HIS A 104 10.95 -21.49 -0.25
CA HIS A 104 10.19 -21.19 -1.48
C HIS A 104 9.83 -19.70 -1.61
N LYS A 105 9.91 -18.95 -0.52
CA LYS A 105 9.64 -17.51 -0.52
C LYS A 105 10.90 -16.67 -0.71
N ILE A 106 12.07 -17.22 -0.42
CA ILE A 106 13.34 -16.50 -0.53
C ILE A 106 13.59 -16.09 -1.98
N GLY A 107 14.02 -14.85 -2.21
CA GLY A 107 14.20 -14.26 -3.53
C GLY A 107 12.94 -13.63 -4.13
N ASN A 108 11.77 -13.86 -3.55
CA ASN A 108 10.53 -13.22 -3.94
C ASN A 108 10.37 -11.83 -3.28
N HIS A 109 9.31 -11.12 -3.66
CA HIS A 109 8.97 -9.81 -3.08
C HIS A 109 7.58 -9.85 -2.49
N ILE A 110 7.41 -9.21 -1.34
CA ILE A 110 6.12 -9.00 -0.69
C ILE A 110 5.83 -7.49 -0.63
N LEU A 111 4.82 -7.04 -1.38
CA LEU A 111 4.44 -5.62 -1.48
C LEU A 111 5.62 -4.66 -1.75
N GLY A 112 6.58 -5.12 -2.57
CA GLY A 112 7.76 -4.35 -2.96
C GLY A 112 8.98 -4.52 -2.05
N ALA A 113 8.87 -5.23 -0.91
CA ALA A 113 9.99 -5.55 -0.05
C ALA A 113 10.58 -6.93 -0.42
N PRO A 114 11.90 -7.06 -0.63
CA PRO A 114 12.54 -8.33 -0.98
C PRO A 114 12.60 -9.27 0.22
N ILE A 115 12.34 -10.55 0.00
CA ILE A 115 12.57 -11.62 0.98
C ILE A 115 14.00 -12.13 0.76
N VAL A 116 14.90 -11.81 1.70
CA VAL A 116 16.35 -11.91 1.49
C VAL A 116 16.99 -13.18 2.03
N GLY A 117 16.29 -13.89 2.93
CA GLY A 117 16.84 -15.11 3.49
C GLY A 117 16.05 -15.66 4.67
N ASP A 118 16.68 -16.57 5.40
CA ASP A 118 16.17 -17.23 6.61
C ASP A 118 16.65 -16.54 7.91
N ASP A 119 16.24 -17.09 9.04
CA ASP A 119 16.58 -16.55 10.37
C ASP A 119 18.10 -16.43 10.62
N SER A 120 18.94 -17.26 9.99
CA SER A 120 20.40 -17.24 10.16
C SER A 120 21.05 -16.01 9.52
N GLN A 121 20.39 -15.44 8.50
CA GLN A 121 20.90 -14.29 7.74
C GLN A 121 20.48 -12.94 8.34
N ILE A 122 19.83 -12.93 9.50
CA ILE A 122 19.41 -11.68 10.17
C ILE A 122 20.57 -10.71 10.37
N PRO A 123 21.73 -11.11 10.94
CA PRO A 123 22.84 -10.16 11.18
C PRO A 123 23.38 -9.55 9.89
N ASP A 124 23.57 -10.37 8.85
CA ASP A 124 24.08 -9.92 7.55
C ASP A 124 23.10 -8.97 6.86
N ALA A 125 21.80 -9.28 6.93
CA ALA A 125 20.77 -8.43 6.36
C ALA A 125 20.66 -7.10 7.12
N VAL A 126 20.83 -7.07 8.44
CA VAL A 126 20.86 -5.84 9.23
C VAL A 126 21.97 -4.91 8.76
N GLN A 127 23.17 -5.45 8.57
CA GLN A 127 24.32 -4.67 8.10
C GLN A 127 24.14 -4.19 6.66
N LYS A 128 23.73 -5.10 5.77
CA LYS A 128 23.59 -4.83 4.33
C LYS A 128 22.53 -3.76 4.04
N TYR A 129 21.39 -3.79 4.73
CA TYR A 129 20.27 -2.88 4.51
C TYR A 129 20.21 -1.72 5.51
N GLY A 130 21.14 -1.63 6.45
CA GLY A 130 21.20 -0.57 7.46
C GLY A 130 19.99 -0.54 8.37
N VAL A 131 19.46 -1.70 8.74
CA VAL A 131 18.24 -1.86 9.54
C VAL A 131 18.41 -1.25 10.92
N ARG A 132 17.39 -0.53 11.41
CA ARG A 132 17.37 0.04 12.76
C ARG A 132 16.23 -0.52 13.62
N GLU A 133 15.17 -1.02 13.00
CA GLU A 133 14.04 -1.64 13.70
C GLU A 133 13.69 -2.98 13.07
N ILE A 134 13.38 -3.97 13.92
CA ILE A 134 12.99 -5.32 13.53
C ILE A 134 11.60 -5.59 14.07
N PHE A 135 10.68 -5.98 13.19
CA PHE A 135 9.33 -6.40 13.56
C PHE A 135 9.18 -7.90 13.39
N ILE A 136 8.79 -8.60 14.46
CA ILE A 136 8.47 -10.02 14.39
C ILE A 136 6.97 -10.13 14.09
N ALA A 137 6.63 -10.54 12.85
CA ALA A 137 5.28 -10.64 12.32
C ALA A 137 4.81 -12.11 12.19
N ILE A 138 5.15 -12.95 13.15
CA ILE A 138 4.74 -14.36 13.22
C ILE A 138 3.81 -14.52 14.43
N PRO A 139 2.47 -14.63 14.24
CA PRO A 139 1.50 -14.62 15.34
C PRO A 139 1.69 -15.73 16.36
N ASN A 140 1.96 -16.95 15.90
CA ASN A 140 2.10 -18.13 16.74
C ASN A 140 3.55 -18.65 16.75
N LEU A 141 4.51 -17.77 17.00
CA LEU A 141 5.91 -18.13 17.01
C LEU A 141 6.22 -19.04 18.22
N PRO A 142 6.72 -20.27 18.02
CA PRO A 142 7.14 -21.13 19.11
C PRO A 142 8.18 -20.45 20.01
N ALA A 143 8.08 -20.65 21.32
CA ALA A 143 8.96 -20.00 22.30
C ALA A 143 10.44 -20.27 22.04
N VAL A 144 10.79 -21.47 21.60
CA VAL A 144 12.16 -21.88 21.25
C VAL A 144 12.69 -21.04 20.09
N ARG A 145 11.92 -20.93 18.99
CA ARG A 145 12.33 -20.13 17.82
C ARG A 145 12.34 -18.64 18.14
N LYS A 146 11.39 -18.17 18.94
CA LYS A 146 11.40 -16.78 19.43
C LYS A 146 12.68 -16.44 20.15
N LYS A 147 13.14 -17.34 21.06
CA LYS A 147 14.38 -17.16 21.80
C LYS A 147 15.60 -17.13 20.87
N ALA A 148 15.66 -18.04 19.89
CA ALA A 148 16.74 -18.08 18.91
C ALA A 148 16.81 -16.79 18.07
N ILE A 149 15.66 -16.30 17.55
CA ILE A 149 15.60 -15.04 16.81
C ILE A 149 16.07 -13.86 17.69
N LEU A 150 15.61 -13.80 18.94
CA LEU A 150 16.01 -12.73 19.86
C LEU A 150 17.50 -12.76 20.17
N GLU A 151 18.13 -13.94 20.25
CA GLU A 151 19.57 -14.08 20.42
C GLU A 151 20.34 -13.57 19.19
N LEU A 152 19.92 -13.92 17.97
CA LEU A 152 20.51 -13.41 16.75
C LEU A 152 20.35 -11.88 16.60
N CYS A 153 19.31 -11.32 17.16
CA CYS A 153 19.07 -9.87 17.12
C CYS A 153 19.84 -9.09 18.20
N LYS A 154 20.29 -9.71 19.30
CA LYS A 154 20.96 -9.01 20.41
C LYS A 154 22.18 -8.21 19.97
N ASP A 155 23.01 -8.81 19.12
CA ASP A 155 24.27 -8.22 18.70
C ASP A 155 24.11 -7.18 17.58
N THR A 156 22.89 -7.03 17.05
CA THR A 156 22.62 -6.11 15.95
C THR A 156 22.37 -4.67 16.39
N GLY A 157 22.09 -4.43 17.68
CA GLY A 157 21.75 -3.11 18.21
C GLY A 157 20.41 -2.53 17.71
N CYS A 158 19.60 -3.32 17.00
CA CYS A 158 18.31 -2.91 16.48
C CYS A 158 17.21 -2.90 17.55
N ARG A 159 16.22 -2.02 17.39
CA ARG A 159 15.01 -2.06 18.23
C ARG A 159 14.09 -3.18 17.76
N ILE A 160 13.74 -4.10 18.67
CA ILE A 160 12.87 -5.24 18.35
C ILE A 160 11.45 -4.93 18.82
N LYS A 161 10.47 -5.13 17.93
CA LYS A 161 9.04 -5.02 18.21
C LYS A 161 8.36 -6.33 17.82
N ILE A 162 7.56 -6.88 18.73
CA ILE A 162 6.81 -8.12 18.49
C ILE A 162 5.35 -7.74 18.30
N LEU A 163 4.75 -8.17 17.19
CA LEU A 163 3.32 -7.99 16.99
C LEU A 163 2.56 -9.10 17.75
N PRO A 164 1.64 -8.71 18.64
CA PRO A 164 0.75 -9.69 19.26
C PRO A 164 -0.19 -10.28 18.21
N SER A 165 -0.63 -11.52 18.42
CA SER A 165 -1.68 -12.10 17.58
C SER A 165 -3.01 -11.37 17.84
N MET A 166 -3.90 -11.36 16.82
CA MET A 166 -5.25 -10.79 16.99
C MET A 166 -6.00 -11.39 18.18
N ALA A 167 -5.80 -12.68 18.45
CA ALA A 167 -6.37 -13.36 19.60
C ALA A 167 -5.83 -12.82 20.95
N GLN A 168 -4.58 -12.37 21.01
CA GLN A 168 -3.99 -11.77 22.21
C GLN A 168 -4.53 -10.36 22.44
N ILE A 169 -4.71 -9.57 21.38
CA ILE A 169 -5.28 -8.23 21.47
C ILE A 169 -6.72 -8.29 22.00
N VAL A 170 -7.53 -9.21 21.50
CA VAL A 170 -8.92 -9.38 21.95
C VAL A 170 -8.99 -9.89 23.40
N ASN A 171 -8.09 -10.76 23.83
CA ASN A 171 -8.06 -11.25 25.21
C ASN A 171 -7.58 -10.19 26.20
N ASP A 172 -6.62 -9.34 25.83
CA ASP A 172 -6.15 -8.25 26.67
C ASP A 172 -7.22 -7.15 26.86
N GLU A 173 -8.00 -6.84 25.84
CA GLU A 173 -9.14 -5.90 25.98
C GLU A 173 -10.25 -6.47 26.90
N VAL A 174 -10.50 -7.79 26.86
CA VAL A 174 -11.48 -8.44 27.76
C VAL A 174 -10.96 -8.47 29.20
N SER A 175 -9.64 -8.57 29.41
CA SER A 175 -9.05 -8.55 30.76
C SER A 175 -9.16 -7.17 31.44
N VAL A 176 -9.08 -6.08 30.69
CA VAL A 176 -9.17 -4.71 31.23
C VAL A 176 -10.61 -4.33 31.62
N SER A 177 -11.63 -4.93 31.00
CA SER A 177 -13.04 -4.66 31.32
C SER A 177 -13.53 -5.29 32.63
N ASN A 178 -12.79 -6.24 33.23
CA ASN A 178 -13.14 -6.92 34.47
C ASN A 178 -12.62 -6.25 35.75
N PHE A 179 -11.94 -5.10 35.64
CA PHE A 179 -11.54 -4.28 36.79
C PHE A 179 -12.40 -3.03 36.91
N ARG A 180 -13.69 -3.21 37.21
CA ARG A 180 -14.60 -2.14 37.65
C ARG A 180 -15.51 -2.63 38.77
#